data_a87378df09e915499139cdf8d418df43
#
_entry.id   a87378df09e915499139cdf8d418df43
#
_cell.length_a   1.000
_cell.length_b   1.000
_cell.length_c   1.000
_cell.angle_alpha   90.00
_cell.angle_beta   90.00
_cell.angle_gamma   90.00
#
_symmetry.space_group_name_H-M   'P 1'
#
loop_
_entity.id
_entity.type
_entity.pdbx_description
1 polymer ?
#
loop_
_entity_poly.entity_id
_entity_poly.type
_entity_poly.pdbx_seq_one_letter_code
_entity_poly.pdbx_strand_id
1 'polypeptide(L)'
;MKDILTIYQQYTGAGFLTILYLLALIYLWLSEKNKVTRAIFVYGASMLQLLFFCPLFYYGYQLLDRGTYYRILWLLPMTITIAYVGCIILTKYPTGSIALGFLLIALCGKFVYSNQYISKAENLYHIPQEVVEVCEMIMPKENEERVTGVFPDELIHFVRQYSTKIQMVYGRDYLAPDWIYGDHPMREVMNKEKIQVFRLVKLANTAKCQYIILKGDKQIIGDFNNFNVEFIGGTQHYKVYRNKNVEIFEK
;
A
#
# COMPACT_ATOMS: atom_id res chain seq x y z
N MET A 1 11.98 5.04 22.29
CA MET A 1 11.35 3.83 22.86
C MET A 1 9.85 3.76 22.59
N LYS A 2 9.06 4.81 22.86
CA LYS A 2 7.61 4.79 22.58
C LYS A 2 7.31 4.47 21.11
N ASP A 3 8.00 5.12 20.17
CA ASP A 3 7.80 4.94 18.74
C ASP A 3 8.09 3.50 18.28
N ILE A 4 9.18 2.90 18.77
CA ILE A 4 9.53 1.50 18.47
C ILE A 4 8.45 0.55 18.96
N LEU A 5 7.94 0.75 20.18
CA LEU A 5 6.85 -0.04 20.74
C LEU A 5 5.55 0.14 19.93
N THR A 6 5.24 1.37 19.54
CA THR A 6 4.07 1.66 18.71
C THR A 6 4.14 0.95 17.36
N ILE A 7 5.29 1.02 16.68
CA ILE A 7 5.53 0.32 15.40
C ILE A 7 5.36 -1.19 15.59
N TYR A 8 5.94 -1.75 16.65
CA TYR A 8 5.82 -3.17 16.95
C TYR A 8 4.36 -3.60 17.21
N GLN A 9 3.62 -2.81 18.01
CA GLN A 9 2.22 -3.06 18.31
C GLN A 9 1.32 -2.96 17.07
N GLN A 10 1.56 -1.97 16.21
CA GLN A 10 0.84 -1.83 14.95
C GLN A 10 1.07 -3.04 14.03
N TYR A 11 2.29 -3.59 14.02
CA TYR A 11 2.63 -4.76 13.22
C TYR A 11 2.04 -6.06 13.80
N THR A 12 2.15 -6.28 15.11
CA THR A 12 1.74 -7.54 15.77
C THR A 12 0.27 -7.53 16.24
N GLY A 13 -0.39 -6.38 16.23
CA GLY A 13 -1.78 -6.24 16.66
C GLY A 13 -1.96 -6.39 18.18
N ALA A 14 -2.99 -7.11 18.61
CA ALA A 14 -3.44 -7.20 20.01
C ALA A 14 -2.50 -7.97 20.98
N GLY A 15 -1.30 -8.35 20.55
CA GLY A 15 -0.28 -8.95 21.42
C GLY A 15 -0.30 -10.48 21.50
N PHE A 16 -1.37 -11.16 21.12
CA PHE A 16 -1.43 -12.63 21.14
C PHE A 16 -0.38 -13.28 20.23
N LEU A 17 -0.16 -12.74 19.04
CA LEU A 17 0.87 -13.22 18.13
C LEU A 17 2.26 -13.15 18.77
N THR A 18 2.56 -12.04 19.45
CA THR A 18 3.82 -11.85 20.19
C THR A 18 4.00 -12.89 21.30
N ILE A 19 2.94 -13.13 22.08
CA ILE A 19 2.99 -14.10 23.19
C ILE A 19 3.22 -15.52 22.63
N LEU A 20 2.46 -15.93 21.61
CA LEU A 20 2.64 -17.23 20.97
C LEU A 20 4.04 -17.39 20.37
N TYR A 21 4.57 -16.34 19.75
CA TYR A 21 5.90 -16.36 19.19
C TYR A 21 6.99 -16.51 20.27
N LEU A 22 6.90 -15.76 21.37
CA LEU A 22 7.84 -15.88 22.48
C LEU A 22 7.78 -17.28 23.12
N LEU A 23 6.59 -17.83 23.32
CA LEU A 23 6.41 -19.21 23.81
C LEU A 23 7.03 -20.23 22.86
N ALA A 24 6.85 -20.03 21.54
CA ALA A 24 7.45 -20.87 20.52
C ALA A 24 8.99 -20.81 20.54
N LEU A 25 9.58 -19.61 20.71
CA LEU A 25 11.02 -19.45 20.84
C LEU A 25 11.57 -20.17 22.08
N ILE A 26 10.91 -20.00 23.23
CA ILE A 26 11.28 -20.69 24.48
C ILE A 26 11.20 -22.21 24.30
N TYR A 27 10.10 -22.70 23.69
CA TYR A 27 9.93 -24.13 23.43
C TYR A 27 11.06 -24.67 22.54
N LEU A 28 11.41 -24.01 21.45
CA LEU A 28 12.51 -24.43 20.57
C LEU A 28 13.87 -24.35 21.27
N TRP A 29 14.09 -23.32 22.07
CA TRP A 29 15.33 -23.20 22.85
C TRP A 29 15.55 -24.38 23.77
N LEU A 30 14.48 -24.87 24.42
CA LEU A 30 14.54 -25.97 25.37
C LEU A 30 14.52 -27.36 24.71
N SER A 31 13.75 -27.54 23.63
CA SER A 31 13.44 -28.85 23.05
C SER A 31 14.17 -29.20 21.76
N GLU A 32 14.54 -28.17 20.95
CA GLU A 32 15.16 -28.43 19.63
C GLU A 32 16.61 -28.83 19.77
N LYS A 33 16.97 -29.96 19.18
CA LYS A 33 18.33 -30.50 19.18
C LYS A 33 19.15 -30.16 17.95
N ASN A 34 18.47 -29.84 16.83
CA ASN A 34 19.15 -29.48 15.59
C ASN A 34 19.79 -28.11 15.71
N LYS A 35 21.13 -28.06 15.58
CA LYS A 35 21.92 -26.85 15.70
C LYS A 35 21.54 -25.77 14.66
N VAL A 36 21.23 -26.19 13.43
CA VAL A 36 20.86 -25.27 12.34
C VAL A 36 19.50 -24.64 12.63
N THR A 37 18.51 -25.45 12.99
CA THR A 37 17.18 -24.96 13.37
C THR A 37 17.24 -23.97 14.55
N ARG A 38 18.04 -24.30 15.59
CA ARG A 38 18.26 -23.37 16.72
C ARG A 38 18.97 -22.11 16.29
N ALA A 39 19.96 -22.18 15.40
CA ALA A 39 20.68 -21.01 14.93
C ALA A 39 19.74 -20.02 14.20
N ILE A 40 18.85 -20.52 13.36
CA ILE A 40 17.94 -19.69 12.53
C ILE A 40 16.76 -19.21 13.38
N PHE A 41 15.98 -20.12 13.95
CA PHE A 41 14.68 -19.81 14.56
C PHE A 41 14.80 -19.28 16.00
N VAL A 42 15.88 -19.59 16.72
CA VAL A 42 16.06 -19.10 18.09
C VAL A 42 17.06 -17.96 18.11
N TYR A 43 18.32 -18.23 17.80
CA TYR A 43 19.37 -17.23 17.99
C TYR A 43 19.27 -16.08 16.99
N GLY A 44 19.08 -16.38 15.69
CA GLY A 44 18.92 -15.36 14.64
C GLY A 44 17.69 -14.49 14.86
N ALA A 45 16.55 -15.13 15.13
CA ALA A 45 15.30 -14.42 15.38
C ALA A 45 15.35 -13.58 16.67
N SER A 46 15.92 -14.12 17.75
CA SER A 46 16.08 -13.36 19.01
C SER A 46 17.05 -12.18 18.86
N MET A 47 18.15 -12.37 18.13
CA MET A 47 19.11 -11.29 17.85
C MET A 47 18.46 -10.19 17.01
N LEU A 48 17.70 -10.53 15.99
CA LEU A 48 16.99 -9.57 15.15
C LEU A 48 15.93 -8.80 15.94
N GLN A 49 15.21 -9.47 16.86
CA GLN A 49 14.25 -8.84 17.74
C GLN A 49 14.93 -7.88 18.74
N LEU A 50 16.05 -8.26 19.33
CA LEU A 50 16.83 -7.39 20.20
C LEU A 50 17.36 -6.18 19.42
N LEU A 51 17.84 -6.37 18.20
CA LEU A 51 18.30 -5.30 17.33
C LEU A 51 17.17 -4.32 17.00
N PHE A 52 15.96 -4.83 16.71
CA PHE A 52 14.78 -4.00 16.47
C PHE A 52 14.44 -3.11 17.68
N PHE A 53 14.59 -3.60 18.90
CA PHE A 53 14.34 -2.80 20.12
C PHE A 53 15.54 -1.94 20.54
N CYS A 54 16.67 -1.98 19.84
CA CYS A 54 17.84 -1.17 20.12
C CYS A 54 17.63 0.29 19.67
N PRO A 55 17.64 1.28 20.60
CA PRO A 55 17.43 2.68 20.24
C PRO A 55 18.48 3.22 19.28
N LEU A 56 19.75 2.83 19.45
CA LEU A 56 20.83 3.27 18.56
C LEU A 56 20.61 2.80 17.12
N PHE A 57 20.15 1.56 16.96
CA PHE A 57 19.81 1.01 15.64
C PHE A 57 18.61 1.74 15.03
N TYR A 58 17.59 2.03 15.84
CA TYR A 58 16.41 2.80 15.38
C TYR A 58 16.81 4.18 14.86
N TYR A 59 17.55 4.96 15.64
CA TYR A 59 17.97 6.30 15.24
C TYR A 59 18.91 6.26 14.02
N GLY A 60 19.84 5.30 13.97
CA GLY A 60 20.71 5.11 12.81
C GLY A 60 19.93 4.79 11.54
N TYR A 61 18.91 3.93 11.65
CA TYR A 61 18.03 3.59 10.52
C TYR A 61 17.22 4.80 10.02
N GLN A 62 16.72 5.64 10.93
CA GLN A 62 15.99 6.86 10.60
C GLN A 62 16.81 7.87 9.77
N LEU A 63 18.13 7.82 9.85
CA LEU A 63 19.01 8.64 9.00
C LEU A 63 19.06 8.14 7.55
N LEU A 64 18.83 6.84 7.34
CA LEU A 64 18.90 6.20 6.02
C LEU A 64 17.54 6.18 5.33
N ASP A 65 16.48 5.77 6.06
CA ASP A 65 15.14 5.58 5.51
C ASP A 65 14.07 5.86 6.58
N ARG A 66 13.50 7.06 6.52
CA ARG A 66 12.43 7.47 7.43
C ARG A 66 11.12 6.80 7.03
N GLY A 67 10.42 6.24 8.01
CA GLY A 67 9.08 5.71 7.83
C GLY A 67 8.99 4.23 7.46
N THR A 68 10.10 3.54 7.15
CA THR A 68 10.06 2.12 6.73
C THR A 68 10.65 1.15 7.78
N TYR A 69 10.95 1.62 8.99
CA TYR A 69 11.55 0.81 10.06
C TYR A 69 10.79 -0.48 10.35
N TYR A 70 9.47 -0.49 10.22
CA TYR A 70 8.62 -1.68 10.40
C TYR A 70 9.00 -2.84 9.47
N ARG A 71 9.68 -2.59 8.33
CA ARG A 71 10.10 -3.63 7.37
C ARG A 71 11.09 -4.62 7.97
N ILE A 72 11.83 -4.22 9.01
CA ILE A 72 12.73 -5.12 9.73
C ILE A 72 11.93 -6.28 10.36
N LEU A 73 10.70 -6.03 10.78
CA LEU A 73 9.81 -7.05 11.33
C LEU A 73 9.42 -8.12 10.30
N TRP A 74 9.50 -7.83 9.00
CA TRP A 74 9.25 -8.82 7.95
C TRP A 74 10.31 -9.94 7.92
N LEU A 75 11.50 -9.66 8.44
CA LEU A 75 12.57 -10.64 8.57
C LEU A 75 12.36 -11.59 9.75
N LEU A 76 11.49 -11.23 10.71
CA LEU A 76 11.17 -12.09 11.84
C LEU A 76 10.23 -13.23 11.40
N PRO A 77 10.66 -14.49 11.50
CA PRO A 77 9.86 -15.63 11.05
C PRO A 77 8.77 -16.02 12.07
N MET A 78 7.96 -15.04 12.54
CA MET A 78 7.00 -15.25 13.64
C MET A 78 6.00 -16.36 13.32
N THR A 79 5.28 -16.26 12.21
CA THR A 79 4.26 -17.22 11.82
C THR A 79 4.83 -18.60 11.51
N ILE A 80 6.00 -18.63 10.85
CA ILE A 80 6.70 -19.88 10.51
C ILE A 80 7.17 -20.58 11.78
N THR A 81 7.72 -19.82 12.75
CA THR A 81 8.17 -20.39 14.03
C THR A 81 7.01 -20.97 14.83
N ILE A 82 5.89 -20.25 14.91
CA ILE A 82 4.67 -20.72 15.58
C ILE A 82 4.14 -21.97 14.90
N ALA A 83 4.05 -21.98 13.57
CA ALA A 83 3.57 -23.12 12.79
C ALA A 83 4.49 -24.35 12.96
N TYR A 84 5.81 -24.16 12.93
CA TYR A 84 6.79 -25.22 13.12
C TYR A 84 6.65 -25.88 14.50
N VAL A 85 6.54 -25.08 15.56
CA VAL A 85 6.28 -25.60 16.93
C VAL A 85 4.92 -26.28 17.00
N GLY A 86 3.91 -25.70 16.36
CA GLY A 86 2.59 -26.32 16.25
C GLY A 86 2.65 -27.71 15.62
N CYS A 87 3.39 -27.88 14.53
CA CYS A 87 3.59 -29.19 13.89
C CYS A 87 4.31 -30.18 14.81
N ILE A 88 5.34 -29.78 15.56
CA ILE A 88 6.04 -30.64 16.51
C ILE A 88 5.06 -31.10 17.61
N ILE A 89 4.25 -30.20 18.16
CA ILE A 89 3.27 -30.52 19.19
C ILE A 89 2.17 -31.45 18.65
N LEU A 90 1.69 -31.19 17.42
CA LEU A 90 0.71 -32.00 16.71
C LEU A 90 1.19 -33.44 16.51
N THR A 91 2.44 -33.64 16.11
CA THR A 91 3.00 -34.99 15.93
C THR A 91 3.11 -35.75 17.25
N LYS A 92 3.35 -35.04 18.35
CA LYS A 92 3.52 -35.63 19.67
C LYS A 92 2.17 -35.89 20.38
N TYR A 93 1.18 -35.02 20.17
CA TYR A 93 -0.13 -35.06 20.84
C TYR A 93 -1.28 -34.79 19.84
N PRO A 94 -1.58 -35.70 18.92
CA PRO A 94 -2.41 -35.37 17.75
C PRO A 94 -3.81 -34.89 18.09
N THR A 95 -4.52 -35.60 19.00
CA THR A 95 -5.93 -35.29 19.26
C THR A 95 -6.12 -33.98 20.05
N GLY A 96 -5.34 -33.80 21.12
CA GLY A 96 -5.48 -32.64 22.00
C GLY A 96 -4.94 -31.34 21.34
N SER A 97 -3.88 -31.44 20.55
CA SER A 97 -3.28 -30.28 19.92
C SER A 97 -4.07 -29.74 18.74
N ILE A 98 -4.82 -30.59 18.01
CA ILE A 98 -5.76 -30.10 16.98
C ILE A 98 -6.86 -29.26 17.64
N ALA A 99 -7.49 -29.76 18.71
CA ALA A 99 -8.53 -29.04 19.42
C ALA A 99 -8.01 -27.72 20.01
N LEU A 100 -6.81 -27.75 20.63
CA LEU A 100 -6.15 -26.55 21.15
C LEU A 100 -5.80 -25.56 20.05
N GLY A 101 -5.34 -26.03 18.88
CA GLY A 101 -5.03 -25.18 17.73
C GLY A 101 -6.26 -24.43 17.21
N PHE A 102 -7.38 -25.13 17.05
CA PHE A 102 -8.65 -24.50 16.68
C PHE A 102 -9.13 -23.50 17.73
N LEU A 103 -9.02 -23.82 19.00
CA LEU A 103 -9.38 -22.93 20.11
C LEU A 103 -8.52 -21.65 20.09
N LEU A 104 -7.21 -21.79 19.92
CA LEU A 104 -6.30 -20.65 19.83
C LEU A 104 -6.61 -19.76 18.62
N ILE A 105 -6.89 -20.32 17.45
CA ILE A 105 -7.29 -19.56 16.27
C ILE A 105 -8.60 -18.83 16.52
N ALA A 106 -9.59 -19.48 17.14
CA ALA A 106 -10.88 -18.87 17.43
C ALA A 106 -10.79 -17.73 18.46
N LEU A 107 -9.95 -17.89 19.50
CA LEU A 107 -9.80 -16.89 20.56
C LEU A 107 -8.86 -15.74 20.20
N CYS A 108 -7.78 -16.03 19.47
CA CYS A 108 -6.76 -15.04 19.11
C CYS A 108 -7.00 -14.41 17.73
N GLY A 109 -7.75 -15.07 16.87
CA GLY A 109 -8.08 -14.59 15.54
C GLY A 109 -9.11 -13.48 15.58
N LYS A 110 -9.02 -12.58 14.60
CA LYS A 110 -10.07 -11.60 14.31
C LYS A 110 -10.64 -11.92 12.94
N PHE A 111 -11.95 -11.73 12.82
CA PHE A 111 -12.58 -11.85 11.51
C PHE A 111 -12.01 -10.77 10.58
N VAL A 112 -11.52 -11.17 9.40
CA VAL A 112 -10.80 -10.29 8.48
C VAL A 112 -11.61 -9.02 8.14
N TYR A 113 -12.90 -9.18 7.86
CA TYR A 113 -13.78 -8.07 7.50
C TYR A 113 -14.26 -7.22 8.70
N SER A 114 -13.83 -7.53 9.92
CA SER A 114 -14.01 -6.62 11.07
C SER A 114 -12.95 -5.51 11.13
N ASN A 115 -11.93 -5.58 10.27
CA ASN A 115 -10.91 -4.55 10.16
C ASN A 115 -11.43 -3.39 9.29
N GLN A 116 -11.35 -2.17 9.80
CA GLN A 116 -11.78 -0.95 9.08
C GLN A 116 -11.05 -0.69 7.76
N TYR A 117 -9.89 -1.31 7.57
CA TYR A 117 -9.07 -1.17 6.35
C TYR A 117 -9.29 -2.30 5.33
N ILE A 118 -10.15 -3.27 5.65
CA ILE A 118 -10.40 -4.43 4.80
C ILE A 118 -11.90 -4.49 4.50
N SER A 119 -12.26 -4.28 3.24
CA SER A 119 -13.60 -4.43 2.72
C SER A 119 -13.71 -5.67 1.83
N LYS A 120 -14.94 -6.11 1.61
CA LYS A 120 -15.22 -7.13 0.58
C LYS A 120 -14.89 -6.53 -0.79
N ALA A 121 -14.20 -7.30 -1.64
CA ALA A 121 -13.87 -6.87 -2.98
C ALA A 121 -15.13 -6.60 -3.81
N GLU A 122 -15.18 -5.46 -4.48
CA GLU A 122 -16.27 -5.04 -5.37
C GLU A 122 -16.09 -5.62 -6.78
N ASN A 123 -14.84 -5.90 -7.17
CA ASN A 123 -14.48 -6.41 -8.48
C ASN A 123 -13.26 -7.33 -8.40
N LEU A 124 -12.89 -7.94 -9.55
CA LEU A 124 -11.74 -8.87 -9.64
C LEU A 124 -10.38 -8.19 -9.39
N TYR A 125 -10.29 -6.87 -9.51
CA TYR A 125 -9.04 -6.12 -9.31
C TYR A 125 -8.80 -5.75 -7.84
N HIS A 126 -9.81 -5.94 -6.95
CA HIS A 126 -9.76 -5.55 -5.53
C HIS A 126 -9.45 -4.05 -5.32
N ILE A 127 -9.96 -3.20 -6.20
CA ILE A 127 -9.84 -1.74 -6.14
C ILE A 127 -11.24 -1.10 -6.20
N PRO A 128 -11.40 0.17 -5.82
CA PRO A 128 -12.70 0.85 -5.94
C PRO A 128 -13.24 0.80 -7.37
N GLN A 129 -14.53 0.54 -7.53
CA GLN A 129 -15.16 0.37 -8.85
C GLN A 129 -15.01 1.61 -9.73
N GLU A 130 -15.10 2.82 -9.16
CA GLU A 130 -14.91 4.06 -9.91
C GLU A 130 -13.50 4.22 -10.50
N VAL A 131 -12.47 3.60 -9.89
CA VAL A 131 -11.12 3.57 -10.50
C VAL A 131 -11.16 2.76 -11.80
N VAL A 132 -11.85 1.62 -11.79
CA VAL A 132 -12.02 0.78 -12.99
C VAL A 132 -12.71 1.58 -14.08
N GLU A 133 -13.85 2.20 -13.77
CA GLU A 133 -14.65 2.99 -14.72
C GLU A 133 -13.84 4.16 -15.32
N VAL A 134 -13.13 4.93 -14.48
CA VAL A 134 -12.26 6.01 -14.95
C VAL A 134 -11.13 5.48 -15.85
N CYS A 135 -10.50 4.38 -15.46
CA CYS A 135 -9.43 3.77 -16.25
C CYS A 135 -9.92 3.22 -17.59
N GLU A 136 -11.12 2.63 -17.63
CA GLU A 136 -11.74 2.15 -18.88
C GLU A 136 -12.02 3.28 -19.87
N MET A 137 -12.48 4.44 -19.39
CA MET A 137 -12.73 5.62 -20.24
C MET A 137 -11.47 6.13 -20.94
N ILE A 138 -10.29 5.92 -20.34
CA ILE A 138 -9.01 6.43 -20.85
C ILE A 138 -8.06 5.35 -21.34
N MET A 139 -8.51 4.08 -21.34
CA MET A 139 -7.67 2.97 -21.79
C MET A 139 -7.21 3.20 -23.24
N PRO A 140 -5.90 3.03 -23.52
CA PRO A 140 -5.40 3.18 -24.89
C PRO A 140 -6.02 2.14 -25.83
N LYS A 141 -6.30 2.54 -27.06
CA LYS A 141 -6.79 1.67 -28.12
C LYS A 141 -5.70 0.67 -28.54
N GLU A 142 -6.05 -0.31 -29.36
CA GLU A 142 -5.13 -1.38 -29.75
C GLU A 142 -3.87 -0.89 -30.47
N ASN A 143 -3.97 0.21 -31.23
CA ASN A 143 -2.85 0.84 -31.93
C ASN A 143 -2.04 1.84 -31.08
N GLU A 144 -2.49 2.14 -29.86
CA GLU A 144 -1.85 3.07 -28.95
C GLU A 144 -0.95 2.32 -27.95
N GLU A 145 0.24 2.88 -27.66
CA GLU A 145 1.16 2.24 -26.71
C GLU A 145 0.73 2.51 -25.26
N ARG A 146 0.60 3.78 -24.92
CA ARG A 146 0.34 4.25 -23.56
C ARG A 146 -0.40 5.57 -23.58
N VAL A 147 -1.11 5.83 -22.48
CA VAL A 147 -1.72 7.14 -22.23
C VAL A 147 -1.21 7.71 -20.90
N THR A 148 -1.12 9.04 -20.84
CA THR A 148 -0.72 9.74 -19.62
C THR A 148 -1.90 10.53 -19.07
N GLY A 149 -2.23 10.32 -17.81
CA GLY A 149 -3.30 11.01 -17.11
C GLY A 149 -2.84 11.69 -15.83
N VAL A 150 -3.53 12.75 -15.43
CA VAL A 150 -3.41 13.32 -14.10
C VAL A 150 -4.64 12.95 -13.28
N PHE A 151 -4.41 12.49 -12.07
CA PHE A 151 -5.44 11.90 -11.21
C PHE A 151 -5.50 12.61 -9.85
N PRO A 152 -6.68 12.67 -9.21
CA PRO A 152 -6.80 13.00 -7.80
C PRO A 152 -6.00 12.03 -6.92
N ASP A 153 -5.49 12.54 -5.78
CA ASP A 153 -4.59 11.80 -4.90
C ASP A 153 -5.12 10.42 -4.48
N GLU A 154 -6.42 10.30 -4.24
CA GLU A 154 -7.04 9.03 -3.83
C GLU A 154 -7.05 7.94 -4.90
N LEU A 155 -7.01 8.29 -6.19
CA LEU A 155 -6.98 7.31 -7.28
C LEU A 155 -5.57 6.79 -7.58
N ILE A 156 -4.53 7.56 -7.26
CA ILE A 156 -3.14 7.30 -7.64
C ILE A 156 -2.65 5.92 -7.16
N HIS A 157 -3.09 5.48 -5.98
CA HIS A 157 -2.69 4.19 -5.44
C HIS A 157 -3.17 2.99 -6.27
N PHE A 158 -4.26 3.15 -7.02
CA PHE A 158 -4.98 2.06 -7.65
C PHE A 158 -4.80 2.00 -9.18
N VAL A 159 -4.56 3.14 -9.84
CA VAL A 159 -4.49 3.22 -11.31
C VAL A 159 -3.48 2.24 -11.89
N ARG A 160 -2.26 2.15 -11.32
CA ARG A 160 -1.24 1.20 -11.79
C ARG A 160 -1.55 -0.26 -11.46
N GLN A 161 -2.39 -0.50 -10.45
CA GLN A 161 -2.87 -1.84 -10.15
C GLN A 161 -3.84 -2.33 -11.23
N TYR A 162 -4.65 -1.41 -11.79
CA TYR A 162 -5.55 -1.72 -12.88
C TYR A 162 -4.81 -1.96 -14.21
N SER A 163 -3.95 -1.03 -14.65
CA SER A 163 -3.20 -1.15 -15.91
C SER A 163 -1.87 -0.40 -15.90
N THR A 164 -0.84 -1.06 -16.43
CA THR A 164 0.47 -0.46 -16.69
C THR A 164 0.53 0.43 -17.92
N LYS A 165 -0.50 0.38 -18.77
CA LYS A 165 -0.62 1.21 -19.97
C LYS A 165 -1.06 2.65 -19.67
N ILE A 166 -1.53 2.91 -18.45
CA ILE A 166 -1.90 4.23 -17.97
C ILE A 166 -0.77 4.78 -17.14
N GLN A 167 -0.10 5.81 -17.63
CA GLN A 167 0.93 6.55 -16.91
C GLN A 167 0.31 7.71 -16.15
N MET A 168 0.89 8.03 -15.00
CA MET A 168 0.47 9.17 -14.19
C MET A 168 1.54 10.26 -14.24
N VAL A 169 1.12 11.52 -14.31
CA VAL A 169 2.02 12.70 -14.30
C VAL A 169 2.84 12.76 -13.01
N TYR A 170 2.27 12.34 -11.90
CA TYR A 170 2.95 12.14 -10.63
C TYR A 170 2.41 10.89 -9.93
N GLY A 171 3.23 10.23 -9.15
CA GLY A 171 2.91 8.99 -8.46
C GLY A 171 2.68 9.18 -6.96
N ARG A 172 2.48 8.05 -6.27
CA ARG A 172 2.29 8.00 -4.81
C ARG A 172 3.45 8.61 -4.02
N ASP A 173 4.61 8.71 -4.63
CA ASP A 173 5.82 9.23 -4.01
C ASP A 173 5.66 10.71 -3.61
N TYR A 174 4.78 11.43 -4.30
CA TYR A 174 4.41 12.81 -3.97
C TYR A 174 3.28 12.92 -2.93
N LEU A 175 2.69 11.82 -2.48
CA LEU A 175 1.61 11.82 -1.48
C LEU A 175 2.13 11.79 -0.05
N ALA A 176 3.36 11.34 0.16
CA ALA A 176 3.98 11.27 1.47
C ALA A 176 4.62 12.62 1.83
N PRO A 177 4.26 13.24 2.98
CA PRO A 177 4.73 14.57 3.36
C PRO A 177 6.25 14.64 3.61
N ASP A 178 6.89 13.50 3.85
CA ASP A 178 8.32 13.43 4.25
C ASP A 178 9.25 12.97 3.12
N TRP A 179 8.74 12.89 1.88
CA TRP A 179 9.55 12.44 0.75
C TRP A 179 10.42 13.55 0.15
N ILE A 180 11.58 13.12 -0.37
CA ILE A 180 12.70 13.95 -0.86
C ILE A 180 12.32 14.87 -2.03
N TYR A 181 11.22 14.57 -2.75
CA TYR A 181 10.88 15.25 -4.01
C TYR A 181 10.05 16.53 -3.86
N GLY A 182 9.61 16.89 -2.64
CA GLY A 182 8.74 18.06 -2.43
C GLY A 182 7.38 17.94 -3.11
N ASP A 183 6.67 19.06 -3.23
CA ASP A 183 5.36 19.11 -3.88
C ASP A 183 5.49 19.15 -5.41
N HIS A 184 4.71 18.33 -6.11
CA HIS A 184 4.63 18.37 -7.56
C HIS A 184 3.70 19.51 -8.01
N PRO A 185 4.13 20.42 -8.95
CA PRO A 185 3.33 21.58 -9.34
C PRO A 185 1.92 21.24 -9.84
N MET A 186 1.77 20.09 -10.53
CA MET A 186 0.46 19.60 -11.00
C MET A 186 -0.41 19.20 -9.81
N ARG A 187 0.15 18.49 -8.83
CA ARG A 187 -0.57 18.06 -7.62
C ARG A 187 -1.06 19.26 -6.81
N GLU A 188 -0.22 20.28 -6.68
CA GLU A 188 -0.60 21.54 -6.01
C GLU A 188 -1.84 22.16 -6.65
N VAL A 189 -1.92 22.20 -7.98
CA VAL A 189 -3.09 22.72 -8.70
C VAL A 189 -4.31 21.83 -8.54
N MET A 190 -4.13 20.52 -8.63
CA MET A 190 -5.21 19.52 -8.49
C MET A 190 -5.87 19.55 -7.11
N ASN A 191 -5.10 19.85 -6.05
CA ASN A 191 -5.59 19.85 -4.67
C ASN A 191 -6.27 21.16 -4.24
N LYS A 192 -6.21 22.22 -5.04
CA LYS A 192 -6.94 23.47 -4.74
C LYS A 192 -8.45 23.26 -4.79
N GLU A 193 -9.19 23.97 -3.94
CA GLU A 193 -10.65 24.00 -4.01
C GLU A 193 -11.14 24.60 -5.33
N LYS A 194 -10.44 25.64 -5.81
CA LYS A 194 -10.74 26.33 -7.06
C LYS A 194 -9.62 26.07 -8.06
N ILE A 195 -9.94 25.35 -9.12
CA ILE A 195 -9.01 24.97 -10.16
C ILE A 195 -9.08 25.97 -11.31
N GLN A 196 -7.98 26.65 -11.59
CA GLN A 196 -7.86 27.52 -12.76
C GLN A 196 -7.52 26.69 -13.99
N VAL A 197 -8.43 26.63 -14.96
CA VAL A 197 -8.28 25.85 -16.19
C VAL A 197 -7.00 26.19 -16.94
N PHE A 198 -6.69 27.48 -17.11
CA PHE A 198 -5.48 27.92 -17.80
C PHE A 198 -4.20 27.33 -17.18
N ARG A 199 -4.06 27.39 -15.84
CA ARG A 199 -2.87 26.88 -15.15
C ARG A 199 -2.79 25.34 -15.24
N LEU A 200 -3.92 24.65 -15.08
CA LEU A 200 -4.00 23.20 -15.16
C LEU A 200 -3.63 22.70 -16.58
N VAL A 201 -4.24 23.28 -17.61
CA VAL A 201 -3.97 22.88 -19.01
C VAL A 201 -2.55 23.20 -19.45
N LYS A 202 -1.99 24.35 -19.01
CA LYS A 202 -0.58 24.68 -19.27
C LYS A 202 0.36 23.62 -18.70
N LEU A 203 0.14 23.19 -17.46
CA LEU A 203 0.95 22.13 -16.84
C LEU A 203 0.73 20.78 -17.52
N ALA A 204 -0.53 20.46 -17.89
CA ALA A 204 -0.85 19.22 -18.59
C ALA A 204 -0.16 19.14 -19.96
N ASN A 205 -0.12 20.23 -20.71
CA ASN A 205 0.60 20.32 -21.99
C ASN A 205 2.11 20.12 -21.80
N THR A 206 2.70 20.78 -20.80
CA THR A 206 4.13 20.62 -20.47
C THR A 206 4.47 19.17 -20.09
N ALA A 207 3.59 18.51 -19.34
CA ALA A 207 3.75 17.11 -18.93
C ALA A 207 3.32 16.10 -20.01
N LYS A 208 2.92 16.55 -21.21
CA LYS A 208 2.34 15.71 -22.28
C LYS A 208 1.20 14.84 -21.78
N CYS A 209 0.33 15.40 -20.95
CA CYS A 209 -0.79 14.71 -20.32
C CYS A 209 -2.02 14.72 -21.24
N GLN A 210 -2.46 13.53 -21.66
CA GLN A 210 -3.59 13.36 -22.55
C GLN A 210 -4.94 13.43 -21.83
N TYR A 211 -4.99 13.02 -20.56
CA TYR A 211 -6.25 12.94 -19.81
C TYR A 211 -6.16 13.66 -18.47
N ILE A 212 -7.19 14.42 -18.15
CA ILE A 212 -7.32 15.14 -16.88
C ILE A 212 -8.54 14.60 -16.15
N ILE A 213 -8.33 14.03 -14.98
CA ILE A 213 -9.38 13.51 -14.12
C ILE A 213 -9.54 14.43 -12.92
N LEU A 214 -10.76 14.95 -12.71
CA LEU A 214 -11.07 15.87 -11.61
C LEU A 214 -12.17 15.32 -10.73
N LYS A 215 -12.14 15.65 -9.44
CA LYS A 215 -13.29 15.43 -8.56
C LYS A 215 -14.48 16.26 -9.03
N GLY A 216 -15.67 15.68 -8.98
CA GLY A 216 -16.92 16.33 -9.39
C GLY A 216 -17.29 17.57 -8.57
N ASP A 217 -16.86 17.62 -7.32
CA ASP A 217 -17.10 18.71 -6.36
C ASP A 217 -16.19 19.93 -6.51
N LYS A 218 -15.11 19.81 -7.30
CA LYS A 218 -14.17 20.92 -7.50
C LYS A 218 -14.79 22.09 -8.25
N GLN A 219 -14.54 23.30 -7.76
CA GLN A 219 -14.90 24.53 -8.48
C GLN A 219 -13.90 24.80 -9.61
N ILE A 220 -14.42 24.91 -10.82
CA ILE A 220 -13.62 25.15 -12.03
C ILE A 220 -13.75 26.61 -12.42
N ILE A 221 -12.62 27.34 -12.51
CA ILE A 221 -12.56 28.72 -12.97
C ILE A 221 -12.03 28.74 -14.40
N GLY A 222 -12.88 29.13 -15.34
CA GLY A 222 -12.64 29.11 -16.78
C GLY A 222 -13.39 27.97 -17.46
N ASP A 223 -13.24 27.90 -18.80
CA ASP A 223 -13.88 26.88 -19.62
C ASP A 223 -12.79 26.04 -20.32
N PHE A 224 -12.87 24.74 -20.19
CA PHE A 224 -11.97 23.76 -20.82
C PHE A 224 -12.05 23.81 -22.35
N ASN A 225 -13.21 24.12 -22.92
CA ASN A 225 -13.38 24.21 -24.38
C ASN A 225 -12.50 25.28 -25.01
N ASN A 226 -12.24 26.39 -24.30
CA ASN A 226 -11.36 27.44 -24.76
C ASN A 226 -9.88 27.04 -24.84
N PHE A 227 -9.53 25.89 -24.31
CA PHE A 227 -8.18 25.34 -24.27
C PHE A 227 -8.05 24.00 -25.00
N ASN A 228 -9.00 23.67 -25.87
CA ASN A 228 -9.02 22.44 -26.64
C ASN A 228 -9.00 21.15 -25.76
N VAL A 229 -9.71 21.23 -24.62
CA VAL A 229 -9.89 20.13 -23.68
C VAL A 229 -11.37 19.78 -23.61
N GLU A 230 -11.72 18.54 -23.95
CA GLU A 230 -13.08 18.07 -24.10
C GLU A 230 -13.48 17.17 -22.92
N PHE A 231 -14.70 17.36 -22.43
CA PHE A 231 -15.30 16.42 -21.48
C PHE A 231 -15.71 15.13 -22.22
N ILE A 232 -15.19 13.98 -21.77
CA ILE A 232 -15.46 12.69 -22.44
C ILE A 232 -16.37 11.77 -21.61
N GLY A 233 -16.52 12.02 -20.32
CA GLY A 233 -17.36 11.22 -19.43
C GLY A 233 -17.04 11.44 -17.97
N GLY A 234 -17.73 10.69 -17.12
CA GLY A 234 -17.49 10.76 -15.68
C GLY A 234 -18.17 9.62 -14.93
N THR A 235 -17.84 9.48 -13.66
CA THR A 235 -18.48 8.62 -12.69
C THR A 235 -19.31 9.47 -11.72
N GLN A 236 -19.80 8.87 -10.64
CA GLN A 236 -20.51 9.62 -9.61
C GLN A 236 -19.66 10.75 -9.00
N HIS A 237 -18.35 10.50 -8.80
CA HIS A 237 -17.47 11.44 -8.08
C HIS A 237 -16.38 12.06 -8.96
N TYR A 238 -16.19 11.59 -10.20
CA TYR A 238 -15.09 12.05 -11.08
C TYR A 238 -15.57 12.47 -12.44
N LYS A 239 -14.90 13.49 -13.00
CA LYS A 239 -15.08 13.98 -14.37
C LYS A 239 -13.79 13.73 -15.15
N VAL A 240 -13.91 13.21 -16.37
CA VAL A 240 -12.79 12.84 -17.23
C VAL A 240 -12.77 13.75 -18.44
N TYR A 241 -11.63 14.36 -18.69
CA TYR A 241 -11.42 15.28 -19.80
C TYR A 241 -10.27 14.79 -20.69
N ARG A 242 -10.44 14.93 -22.00
CA ARG A 242 -9.42 14.67 -23.02
C ARG A 242 -8.73 15.97 -23.41
N ASN A 243 -7.42 16.05 -23.26
CA ASN A 243 -6.59 17.16 -23.72
C ASN A 243 -6.18 16.89 -25.18
N LYS A 244 -6.81 17.56 -26.13
CA LYS A 244 -6.55 17.40 -27.58
C LYS A 244 -5.28 18.09 -28.05
N ASN A 245 -4.63 18.91 -27.20
CA ASN A 245 -3.35 19.52 -27.52
C ASN A 245 -2.19 18.53 -27.49
N VAL A 246 -2.41 17.34 -26.91
CA VAL A 246 -1.39 16.30 -26.75
C VAL A 246 -1.84 15.06 -27.53
N GLU A 247 -1.02 14.66 -28.48
CA GLU A 247 -1.25 13.43 -29.27
C GLU A 247 -1.03 12.18 -28.42
N ILE A 248 -1.71 11.10 -28.76
CA ILE A 248 -1.44 9.79 -28.18
C ILE A 248 -0.39 9.12 -29.07
N PHE A 249 0.64 8.57 -28.46
CA PHE A 249 1.68 7.86 -29.21
C PHE A 249 1.09 6.58 -29.80
N GLU A 250 1.14 6.48 -31.12
CA GLU A 250 0.86 5.26 -31.85
C GLU A 250 2.08 4.32 -31.80
N LYS A 251 1.82 3.01 -31.87
CA LYS A 251 2.87 2.00 -31.88
C LYS A 251 3.64 2.00 -33.20
#